data_606fe5e16d5c9d936d935f8f03e78cb0
#
_entry.id   606fe5e16d5c9d936d935f8f03e78cb0
#
_cell.length_a   1.000
_cell.length_b   1.000
_cell.length_c   1.000
_cell.angle_alpha   90.00
_cell.angle_beta   90.00
_cell.angle_gamma   90.00
#
_symmetry.space_group_name_H-M   'P 1'
#
loop_
_entity.id
_entity.type
_entity.pdbx_description
1 polymer ?
#
loop_
_entity_poly.entity_id
_entity_poly.type
_entity_poly.pdbx_seq_one_letter_code
_entity_poly.pdbx_strand_id
1 'polypeptide(L)'
;YDTGSWSDFPADESNLKVLGRVDWNINDKNKLTVRYNYTLNKAWNSPNGSSMDGGSRMPSSRTSVNSMSYANSMYSMDNLVNTWSLDFNSRITDNLSNQFLATFSKLDDIRGTKSSEFPFIDILKADDEGNPDNYIALGYELFTWNNAVHNTVVTMKDDLTWYKGDHKVTGGISYEYQMADNSYMRNGTGYFRYSSMDDFFSKAAPETVALTYGYDGE
;
A
#
# COMPACT_ATOMS: atom_id res chain seq x y z
N TYR A 1 23.27 -13.13 -6.69
CA TYR A 1 22.22 -12.15 -6.41
C TYR A 1 22.67 -10.76 -6.86
N ASP A 2 21.80 -10.03 -7.54
CA ASP A 2 22.05 -8.66 -7.95
C ASP A 2 21.53 -7.71 -6.87
N THR A 3 22.42 -6.95 -6.24
CA THR A 3 22.09 -5.96 -5.20
C THR A 3 21.56 -4.64 -5.77
N GLY A 4 21.66 -4.45 -7.08
CA GLY A 4 21.47 -3.14 -7.70
C GLY A 4 22.60 -2.18 -7.44
N SER A 5 22.46 -0.94 -7.89
CA SER A 5 23.45 0.12 -7.70
C SER A 5 23.46 0.64 -6.25
N TRP A 6 24.61 1.12 -5.81
CA TRP A 6 24.75 1.85 -4.54
C TRP A 6 24.53 3.36 -4.69
N SER A 7 24.44 3.88 -5.92
CA SER A 7 24.36 5.31 -6.21
C SER A 7 23.20 5.71 -7.11
N ASP A 8 22.54 4.74 -7.76
CA ASP A 8 21.40 4.96 -8.66
C ASP A 8 20.16 4.31 -8.06
N PHE A 9 19.54 5.03 -7.15
CA PHE A 9 18.36 4.56 -6.43
C PHE A 9 17.08 4.90 -7.19
N PRO A 10 16.07 3.99 -7.19
CA PRO A 10 14.75 4.37 -7.60
C PRO A 10 14.19 5.39 -6.60
N ALA A 11 13.93 6.61 -7.07
CA ALA A 11 13.43 7.71 -6.26
C ALA A 11 12.27 8.44 -6.94
N ASP A 12 11.80 7.90 -8.06
CA ASP A 12 10.72 8.48 -8.84
C ASP A 12 9.37 8.29 -8.12
N GLU A 13 8.56 9.32 -8.25
CA GLU A 13 7.16 9.31 -7.86
C GLU A 13 6.32 9.54 -9.10
N SER A 14 5.28 8.75 -9.28
CA SER A 14 4.32 8.90 -10.37
C SER A 14 2.90 8.91 -9.86
N ASN A 15 2.07 9.78 -10.44
CA ASN A 15 0.67 9.88 -10.11
C ASN A 15 -0.16 10.05 -11.37
N LEU A 16 -1.14 9.15 -11.57
CA LEU A 16 -2.09 9.22 -12.67
C LEU A 16 -3.50 9.24 -12.10
N LYS A 17 -4.26 10.27 -12.46
CA LYS A 17 -5.68 10.39 -12.10
C LYS A 17 -6.51 10.57 -13.35
N VAL A 18 -7.52 9.73 -13.50
CA VAL A 18 -8.47 9.79 -14.63
C VAL A 18 -9.88 9.84 -14.07
N LEU A 19 -10.67 10.79 -14.55
CA LEU A 19 -12.09 10.91 -14.25
C LEU A 19 -12.90 10.86 -15.55
N GLY A 20 -13.84 9.93 -15.62
CA GLY A 20 -14.86 9.88 -16.66
C GLY A 20 -16.25 10.10 -16.07
N ARG A 21 -17.09 10.87 -16.75
CA ARG A 21 -18.50 11.08 -16.37
C ARG A 21 -19.39 11.10 -17.60
N VAL A 22 -20.51 10.41 -17.50
CA VAL A 22 -21.57 10.42 -18.49
C VAL A 22 -22.89 10.76 -17.79
N ASP A 23 -23.57 11.79 -18.29
CA ASP A 23 -24.91 12.17 -17.87
C ASP A 23 -25.88 11.84 -18.99
N TRP A 24 -26.87 11.01 -18.70
CA TRP A 24 -27.90 10.60 -19.65
C TRP A 24 -29.29 11.01 -19.16
N ASN A 25 -29.89 11.97 -19.86
CA ASN A 25 -31.30 12.30 -19.67
C ASN A 25 -32.13 11.28 -20.47
N ILE A 26 -32.57 10.23 -19.79
CA ILE A 26 -33.34 9.14 -20.39
C ILE A 26 -34.70 9.70 -20.93
N ASN A 27 -35.32 10.59 -20.14
CA ASN A 27 -36.47 11.38 -20.48
C ASN A 27 -36.58 12.56 -19.50
N ASP A 28 -37.67 13.38 -19.60
CA ASP A 28 -37.86 14.57 -18.76
C ASP A 28 -37.96 14.30 -17.26
N LYS A 29 -38.20 13.04 -16.88
CA LYS A 29 -38.38 12.63 -15.48
C LYS A 29 -37.21 11.82 -14.94
N ASN A 30 -36.37 11.23 -15.79
CA ASN A 30 -35.35 10.25 -15.40
C ASN A 30 -33.98 10.66 -15.92
N LYS A 31 -33.05 10.77 -15.02
CA LYS A 31 -31.65 11.08 -15.31
C LYS A 31 -30.75 10.03 -14.68
N LEU A 32 -29.79 9.51 -15.44
CA LEU A 32 -28.73 8.63 -15.00
C LEU A 32 -27.38 9.32 -15.14
N THR A 33 -26.59 9.33 -14.08
CA THR A 33 -25.19 9.74 -14.12
C THR A 33 -24.32 8.56 -13.76
N VAL A 34 -23.32 8.27 -14.60
CA VAL A 34 -22.30 7.27 -14.32
C VAL A 34 -20.95 7.97 -14.25
N ARG A 35 -20.15 7.66 -13.23
CA ARG A 35 -18.79 8.17 -13.06
C ARG A 35 -17.82 7.02 -12.85
N TYR A 36 -16.64 7.21 -13.38
CA TYR A 36 -15.50 6.35 -13.13
C TYR A 36 -14.30 7.19 -12.70
N ASN A 37 -13.69 6.82 -11.58
CA ASN A 37 -12.44 7.37 -11.10
C ASN A 37 -11.37 6.28 -11.08
N TYR A 38 -10.23 6.60 -11.65
CA TYR A 38 -9.01 5.83 -11.56
C TYR A 38 -7.92 6.70 -10.94
N THR A 39 -7.25 6.18 -9.92
CA THR A 39 -6.06 6.81 -9.35
C THR A 39 -5.00 5.74 -9.19
N LEU A 40 -3.82 6.01 -9.73
CA LEU A 40 -2.61 5.25 -9.48
C LEU A 40 -1.57 6.20 -8.91
N ASN A 41 -1.04 5.88 -7.75
CA ASN A 41 0.11 6.54 -7.15
C ASN A 41 1.19 5.50 -6.88
N LYS A 42 2.42 5.79 -7.28
CA LYS A 42 3.59 4.96 -6.99
C LYS A 42 4.72 5.85 -6.50
N ALA A 43 5.27 5.52 -5.35
CA ALA A 43 6.40 6.22 -4.76
C ALA A 43 7.45 5.24 -4.26
N TRP A 44 8.71 5.50 -4.55
CA TRP A 44 9.83 4.72 -4.04
C TRP A 44 10.30 5.24 -2.69
N ASN A 45 10.71 4.32 -1.83
CA ASN A 45 11.16 4.58 -0.48
C ASN A 45 12.46 3.81 -0.19
N SER A 46 13.28 4.38 0.69
CA SER A 46 14.43 3.68 1.25
C SER A 46 13.98 2.56 2.19
N PRO A 47 14.82 1.53 2.42
CA PRO A 47 14.51 0.49 3.39
C PRO A 47 14.28 1.09 4.78
N ASN A 48 13.50 0.41 5.61
CA ASN A 48 13.25 0.86 6.98
C ASN A 48 14.55 1.14 7.71
N GLY A 49 14.72 2.37 8.19
CA GLY A 49 15.97 2.87 8.69
C GLY A 49 16.43 2.29 10.03
N SER A 50 15.51 1.78 10.85
CA SER A 50 15.81 1.51 12.26
C SER A 50 15.26 0.19 12.80
N SER A 51 14.47 -0.54 12.05
CA SER A 51 13.93 -1.83 12.48
C SER A 51 15.02 -2.89 12.48
N MET A 52 15.15 -3.58 13.60
CA MET A 52 16.11 -4.67 13.77
C MET A 52 15.45 -5.84 14.50
N ASP A 53 15.87 -7.04 14.17
CA ASP A 53 15.53 -8.24 14.93
C ASP A 53 16.67 -8.60 15.89
N GLY A 54 16.30 -9.09 17.06
CA GLY A 54 17.24 -9.59 18.04
C GLY A 54 18.10 -8.55 18.75
N GLY A 55 17.65 -7.29 18.84
CA GLY A 55 18.45 -6.30 19.57
C GLY A 55 17.89 -4.88 19.57
N SER A 56 18.65 -3.97 20.13
CA SER A 56 18.38 -2.55 20.15
C SER A 56 18.49 -1.94 18.74
N ARG A 57 17.82 -0.82 18.53
CA ARG A 57 18.01 -0.02 17.30
C ARG A 57 19.45 0.47 17.22
N MET A 58 20.00 0.44 16.01
CA MET A 58 21.33 1.01 15.77
C MET A 58 21.27 2.55 15.82
N PRO A 59 22.37 3.22 16.22
CA PRO A 59 22.47 4.67 16.27
C PRO A 59 22.16 5.33 14.93
N SER A 60 22.76 4.86 13.85
CA SER A 60 22.51 5.38 12.51
C SER A 60 21.40 4.65 11.78
N SER A 61 20.66 5.39 10.95
CA SER A 61 19.74 4.80 9.98
C SER A 61 20.50 4.01 8.92
N ARG A 62 19.84 3.05 8.25
CA ARG A 62 20.41 2.31 7.10
C ARG A 62 20.74 3.20 5.90
N THR A 63 20.24 4.43 5.89
CA THR A 63 20.57 5.46 4.90
C THR A 63 21.01 6.73 5.64
N SER A 64 22.27 6.85 5.95
CA SER A 64 22.86 7.97 6.67
C SER A 64 24.23 8.33 6.07
N VAL A 65 24.90 9.31 6.65
CA VAL A 65 26.29 9.65 6.26
C VAL A 65 27.30 8.54 6.55
N ASN A 66 26.94 7.61 7.47
CA ASN A 66 27.81 6.50 7.91
C ASN A 66 27.40 5.16 7.31
N SER A 67 26.26 5.10 6.60
CA SER A 67 25.68 3.85 6.09
C SER A 67 25.14 4.00 4.68
N MET A 68 25.10 2.90 3.95
CA MET A 68 24.49 2.86 2.63
C MET A 68 23.57 1.65 2.49
N SER A 69 22.55 1.81 1.63
CA SER A 69 21.70 0.71 1.16
C SER A 69 21.85 0.56 -0.35
N TYR A 70 21.77 -0.66 -0.85
CA TYR A 70 21.76 -0.92 -2.30
C TYR A 70 20.35 -0.76 -2.89
N ALA A 71 20.28 -0.43 -4.17
CA ALA A 71 19.03 -0.07 -4.86
C ALA A 71 17.95 -1.16 -4.77
N ASN A 72 18.32 -2.44 -4.79
CA ASN A 72 17.37 -3.53 -4.69
C ASN A 72 16.81 -3.76 -3.27
N SER A 73 17.31 -3.03 -2.26
CA SER A 73 16.69 -2.96 -0.93
C SER A 73 15.64 -1.84 -0.80
N MET A 74 15.46 -1.02 -1.83
CA MET A 74 14.38 -0.05 -1.88
C MET A 74 13.04 -0.73 -2.18
N TYR A 75 11.95 -0.09 -1.76
CA TYR A 75 10.61 -0.58 -2.02
C TYR A 75 9.70 0.52 -2.55
N SER A 76 8.71 0.15 -3.34
CA SER A 76 7.65 1.07 -3.74
C SER A 76 6.41 0.88 -2.87
N MET A 77 5.62 1.96 -2.76
CA MET A 77 4.23 1.95 -2.32
C MET A 77 3.37 2.25 -3.52
N ASP A 78 2.58 1.27 -3.94
CA ASP A 78 1.70 1.35 -5.10
C ASP A 78 0.25 1.41 -4.59
N ASN A 79 -0.39 2.58 -4.70
CA ASN A 79 -1.78 2.79 -4.30
C ASN A 79 -2.64 2.89 -5.55
N LEU A 80 -3.53 1.93 -5.74
CA LEU A 80 -4.45 1.86 -6.86
C LEU A 80 -5.88 1.97 -6.38
N VAL A 81 -6.62 2.92 -6.92
CA VAL A 81 -8.05 3.11 -6.61
C VAL A 81 -8.85 3.08 -7.90
N ASN A 82 -9.83 2.21 -7.94
CA ASN A 82 -10.85 2.13 -8.98
C ASN A 82 -12.22 2.35 -8.34
N THR A 83 -12.94 3.40 -8.75
CA THR A 83 -14.27 3.68 -8.23
C THR A 83 -15.26 3.90 -9.36
N TRP A 84 -16.35 3.14 -9.34
CA TRP A 84 -17.53 3.36 -10.16
C TRP A 84 -18.64 3.91 -9.31
N SER A 85 -19.38 4.90 -9.82
CA SER A 85 -20.59 5.37 -9.17
C SER A 85 -21.72 5.56 -10.19
N LEU A 86 -22.90 5.22 -9.74
CA LEU A 86 -24.14 5.38 -10.46
C LEU A 86 -25.08 6.23 -9.61
N ASP A 87 -25.67 7.26 -10.21
CA ASP A 87 -26.66 8.14 -9.59
C ASP A 87 -27.88 8.22 -10.53
N PHE A 88 -28.97 7.57 -10.11
CA PHE A 88 -30.22 7.57 -10.85
C PHE A 88 -31.26 8.43 -10.14
N ASN A 89 -31.70 9.48 -10.79
CA ASN A 89 -32.71 10.41 -10.30
C ASN A 89 -33.97 10.23 -11.09
N SER A 90 -35.09 10.02 -10.41
CA SER A 90 -36.41 9.84 -11.01
C SER A 90 -37.48 10.75 -10.37
N ARG A 91 -38.16 11.53 -11.17
CA ARG A 91 -39.37 12.23 -10.77
C ARG A 91 -40.58 11.35 -11.08
N ILE A 92 -40.98 10.53 -10.09
CA ILE A 92 -42.09 9.55 -10.26
C ILE A 92 -43.39 10.27 -10.55
N THR A 93 -43.72 11.31 -9.74
CA THR A 93 -44.86 12.22 -9.93
C THR A 93 -44.38 13.65 -9.69
N ASP A 94 -45.29 14.64 -9.81
CA ASP A 94 -44.95 16.03 -9.50
C ASP A 94 -44.59 16.25 -8.04
N ASN A 95 -45.05 15.37 -7.15
CA ASN A 95 -44.82 15.46 -5.71
C ASN A 95 -43.96 14.34 -5.16
N LEU A 96 -43.46 13.41 -5.97
CA LEU A 96 -42.68 12.25 -5.52
C LEU A 96 -41.45 12.07 -6.39
N SER A 97 -40.28 12.06 -5.77
CA SER A 97 -39.01 11.79 -6.42
C SER A 97 -38.22 10.69 -5.70
N ASN A 98 -37.44 9.99 -6.47
CA ASN A 98 -36.50 8.96 -5.95
C ASN A 98 -35.08 9.27 -6.43
N GLN A 99 -34.14 8.99 -5.57
CA GLN A 99 -32.72 8.98 -5.90
C GLN A 99 -32.11 7.65 -5.47
N PHE A 100 -31.57 6.91 -6.42
CA PHE A 100 -30.79 5.71 -6.18
C PHE A 100 -29.32 5.99 -6.47
N LEU A 101 -28.45 5.73 -5.48
CA LEU A 101 -27.01 5.81 -5.57
C LEU A 101 -26.39 4.44 -5.39
N ALA A 102 -25.45 4.08 -6.25
CA ALA A 102 -24.63 2.89 -6.06
C ALA A 102 -23.15 3.23 -6.30
N THR A 103 -22.26 2.73 -5.45
CA THR A 103 -20.82 2.87 -5.62
C THR A 103 -20.15 1.51 -5.48
N PHE A 104 -19.15 1.27 -6.31
CA PHE A 104 -18.23 0.16 -6.20
C PHE A 104 -16.82 0.75 -6.18
N SER A 105 -16.04 0.45 -5.14
CA SER A 105 -14.64 0.86 -5.03
C SER A 105 -13.76 -0.34 -4.77
N LYS A 106 -12.67 -0.43 -5.52
CA LYS A 106 -11.57 -1.35 -5.27
C LYS A 106 -10.31 -0.54 -5.02
N LEU A 107 -9.68 -0.79 -3.86
CA LEU A 107 -8.46 -0.15 -3.41
C LEU A 107 -7.41 -1.23 -3.20
N ASP A 108 -6.26 -1.06 -3.83
CA ASP A 108 -5.11 -1.95 -3.69
C ASP A 108 -3.92 -1.11 -3.22
N ASP A 109 -3.39 -1.42 -2.03
CA ASP A 109 -2.18 -0.83 -1.47
C ASP A 109 -1.13 -1.92 -1.38
N ILE A 110 -0.14 -1.87 -2.26
CA ILE A 110 0.83 -2.96 -2.45
C ILE A 110 2.24 -2.42 -2.30
N ARG A 111 3.08 -3.15 -1.59
CA ARG A 111 4.52 -2.89 -1.60
C ARG A 111 5.17 -3.68 -2.72
N GLY A 112 5.96 -2.97 -3.53
CA GLY A 112 6.73 -3.54 -4.64
C GLY A 112 8.23 -3.43 -4.41
N THR A 113 9.01 -4.17 -5.19
CA THR A 113 10.48 -4.11 -5.17
C THR A 113 11.06 -4.44 -6.55
N LYS A 114 12.30 -4.04 -6.79
CA LYS A 114 13.10 -4.51 -7.94
C LYS A 114 13.95 -5.74 -7.60
N SER A 115 13.98 -6.13 -6.33
CA SER A 115 14.72 -7.32 -5.89
C SER A 115 14.07 -8.62 -6.36
N SER A 116 14.88 -9.61 -6.70
CA SER A 116 14.44 -11.00 -6.64
C SER A 116 14.37 -11.46 -5.17
N GLU A 117 13.69 -12.55 -4.91
CA GLU A 117 13.60 -13.13 -3.57
C GLU A 117 15.00 -13.47 -3.05
N PHE A 118 15.39 -12.80 -1.99
CA PHE A 118 16.70 -12.95 -1.35
C PHE A 118 16.62 -12.42 0.09
N PRO A 119 17.34 -13.00 1.06
CA PRO A 119 17.35 -12.49 2.42
C PRO A 119 17.78 -11.03 2.49
N PHE A 120 17.20 -10.29 3.41
CA PHE A 120 17.72 -8.97 3.77
C PHE A 120 18.95 -9.11 4.66
N ILE A 121 20.01 -8.39 4.34
CA ILE A 121 21.28 -8.48 5.03
C ILE A 121 21.69 -7.11 5.54
N ASP A 122 21.93 -7.00 6.84
CA ASP A 122 22.62 -5.90 7.47
C ASP A 122 24.07 -6.31 7.78
N ILE A 123 25.02 -5.46 7.42
CA ILE A 123 26.41 -5.57 7.80
C ILE A 123 26.73 -4.36 8.66
N LEU A 124 27.21 -4.60 9.87
CA LEU A 124 27.55 -3.56 10.83
C LEU A 124 29.01 -3.13 10.69
N LYS A 125 29.30 -1.99 11.29
CA LYS A 125 30.66 -1.48 11.51
C LYS A 125 30.66 -0.81 12.87
N ALA A 126 31.78 -0.97 13.61
CA ALA A 126 31.96 -0.22 14.84
C ALA A 126 32.07 1.29 14.54
N ASP A 127 31.38 2.10 15.34
CA ASP A 127 31.58 3.55 15.39
C ASP A 127 32.90 3.93 16.05
N ASP A 128 33.17 5.23 16.19
CA ASP A 128 34.42 5.73 16.78
C ASP A 128 34.53 5.39 18.26
N GLU A 129 33.44 5.00 18.92
CA GLU A 129 33.40 4.59 20.33
C GLU A 129 33.45 3.05 20.48
N GLY A 130 33.45 2.32 19.38
CA GLY A 130 33.48 0.86 19.34
C GLY A 130 32.11 0.19 19.43
N ASN A 131 30.99 0.96 19.36
CA ASN A 131 29.65 0.39 19.35
C ASN A 131 29.25 -0.04 17.93
N PRO A 132 28.44 -1.12 17.80
CA PRO A 132 27.97 -1.55 16.50
C PRO A 132 26.97 -0.54 15.90
N ASP A 133 27.14 -0.22 14.62
CA ASP A 133 26.25 0.67 13.89
C ASP A 133 25.98 0.16 12.47
N ASN A 134 24.89 0.60 11.87
CA ASN A 134 24.54 0.28 10.50
C ASN A 134 25.63 0.76 9.54
N TYR A 135 26.05 -0.11 8.62
CA TYR A 135 27.04 0.22 7.61
C TYR A 135 26.54 -0.08 6.19
N ILE A 136 26.18 -1.33 5.91
CA ILE A 136 25.64 -1.72 4.60
C ILE A 136 24.35 -2.51 4.79
N ALA A 137 23.34 -2.16 4.01
CA ALA A 137 22.10 -2.91 3.89
C ALA A 137 21.86 -3.33 2.44
N LEU A 138 21.51 -4.59 2.24
CA LEU A 138 21.24 -5.16 0.92
C LEU A 138 20.20 -6.27 1.00
N GLY A 139 19.64 -6.66 -0.15
CA GLY A 139 18.67 -7.73 -0.24
C GLY A 139 17.24 -7.24 -0.30
N TYR A 140 16.28 -8.14 -0.11
CA TYR A 140 14.86 -7.86 -0.18
C TYR A 140 14.41 -7.14 1.10
N GLU A 141 13.81 -5.98 0.99
CA GLU A 141 13.43 -5.17 2.16
C GLU A 141 12.49 -5.93 3.11
N LEU A 142 12.74 -5.79 4.43
CA LEU A 142 12.20 -6.59 5.53
C LEU A 142 10.67 -6.71 5.57
N PHE A 143 9.95 -5.70 5.12
CA PHE A 143 8.51 -5.57 5.26
C PHE A 143 7.77 -5.69 3.93
N THR A 144 8.48 -5.95 2.83
CA THR A 144 7.89 -5.89 1.47
C THR A 144 7.32 -7.23 1.03
N TRP A 145 7.86 -8.34 1.53
CA TRP A 145 7.36 -9.67 1.21
C TRP A 145 5.92 -9.85 1.69
N ASN A 146 5.03 -10.27 0.76
CA ASN A 146 3.63 -10.52 1.05
C ASN A 146 2.96 -9.39 1.87
N ASN A 147 3.23 -8.13 1.49
CA ASN A 147 2.66 -6.97 2.15
C ASN A 147 1.74 -6.23 1.16
N ALA A 148 0.46 -6.54 1.27
CA ALA A 148 -0.58 -5.96 0.44
C ALA A 148 -1.90 -5.82 1.22
N VAL A 149 -2.64 -4.78 0.90
CA VAL A 149 -4.01 -4.57 1.37
C VAL A 149 -4.92 -4.43 0.18
N HIS A 150 -5.96 -5.26 0.11
CA HIS A 150 -6.99 -5.22 -0.92
C HIS A 150 -8.34 -4.96 -0.28
N ASN A 151 -8.94 -3.81 -0.57
CA ASN A 151 -10.25 -3.45 -0.07
C ASN A 151 -11.26 -3.39 -1.20
N THR A 152 -12.42 -4.00 -1.00
CA THR A 152 -13.58 -3.86 -1.88
C THR A 152 -14.73 -3.29 -1.06
N VAL A 153 -15.29 -2.17 -1.53
CA VAL A 153 -16.42 -1.51 -0.88
C VAL A 153 -17.56 -1.34 -1.90
N VAL A 154 -18.73 -1.81 -1.51
CA VAL A 154 -19.98 -1.61 -2.28
C VAL A 154 -20.95 -0.84 -1.39
N THR A 155 -21.43 0.30 -1.87
CA THR A 155 -22.48 1.06 -1.18
C THR A 155 -23.69 1.22 -2.10
N MET A 156 -24.87 1.08 -1.53
CA MET A 156 -26.14 1.36 -2.21
C MET A 156 -27.01 2.19 -1.30
N LYS A 157 -27.66 3.20 -1.85
CA LYS A 157 -28.59 4.05 -1.11
C LYS A 157 -29.78 4.37 -2.01
N ASP A 158 -30.98 4.29 -1.45
CA ASP A 158 -32.23 4.65 -2.12
C ASP A 158 -33.03 5.58 -1.23
N ASP A 159 -33.28 6.79 -1.72
CA ASP A 159 -34.01 7.83 -1.02
C ASP A 159 -35.30 8.17 -1.80
N LEU A 160 -36.46 8.07 -1.14
CA LEU A 160 -37.76 8.53 -1.64
C LEU A 160 -38.13 9.84 -0.97
N THR A 161 -38.41 10.87 -1.74
CA THR A 161 -38.80 12.18 -1.26
C THR A 161 -40.22 12.55 -1.72
N TRP A 162 -41.06 12.89 -0.75
CA TRP A 162 -42.42 13.33 -0.99
C TRP A 162 -42.61 14.80 -0.58
N TYR A 163 -43.24 15.55 -1.45
CA TYR A 163 -43.56 16.97 -1.26
C TYR A 163 -45.07 17.13 -1.09
N LYS A 164 -45.51 17.81 -0.02
CA LYS A 164 -46.93 18.11 0.24
C LYS A 164 -47.06 19.49 0.86
N GLY A 165 -47.56 20.46 0.08
CA GLY A 165 -47.59 21.86 0.50
C GLY A 165 -46.17 22.34 0.83
N ASP A 166 -45.99 22.88 2.03
CA ASP A 166 -44.70 23.37 2.51
C ASP A 166 -43.82 22.27 3.14
N HIS A 167 -44.28 21.02 3.14
CA HIS A 167 -43.57 19.91 3.75
C HIS A 167 -42.76 19.10 2.71
N LYS A 168 -41.51 18.76 3.06
CA LYS A 168 -40.65 17.81 2.37
C LYS A 168 -40.33 16.67 3.32
N VAL A 169 -40.73 15.45 2.98
CA VAL A 169 -40.47 14.24 3.75
C VAL A 169 -39.59 13.33 2.91
N THR A 170 -38.46 12.91 3.45
CA THR A 170 -37.55 11.95 2.81
C THR A 170 -37.36 10.73 3.72
N GLY A 171 -37.52 9.56 3.15
CA GLY A 171 -37.23 8.28 3.77
C GLY A 171 -36.37 7.44 2.83
N GLY A 172 -35.46 6.68 3.37
CA GLY A 172 -34.57 5.88 2.54
C GLY A 172 -33.95 4.70 3.28
N ILE A 173 -33.24 3.90 2.52
CA ILE A 173 -32.45 2.77 2.99
C ILE A 173 -31.04 2.86 2.42
N SER A 174 -30.04 2.46 3.22
CA SER A 174 -28.65 2.30 2.75
C SER A 174 -28.13 0.94 3.12
N TYR A 175 -27.28 0.43 2.24
CA TYR A 175 -26.55 -0.82 2.42
C TYR A 175 -25.07 -0.57 2.10
N GLU A 176 -24.19 -1.08 2.95
CA GLU A 176 -22.75 -1.10 2.72
C GLU A 176 -22.21 -2.50 2.93
N TYR A 177 -21.39 -2.95 1.99
CA TYR A 177 -20.60 -4.17 2.10
C TYR A 177 -19.14 -3.80 1.95
N GLN A 178 -18.32 -4.25 2.89
CA GLN A 178 -16.89 -4.05 2.86
C GLN A 178 -16.19 -5.40 3.05
N MET A 179 -15.22 -5.68 2.18
CA MET A 179 -14.28 -6.79 2.29
C MET A 179 -12.87 -6.21 2.33
N ALA A 180 -12.12 -6.64 3.33
CA ALA A 180 -10.70 -6.29 3.48
C ALA A 180 -9.88 -7.59 3.47
N ASP A 181 -8.91 -7.67 2.58
CA ASP A 181 -7.89 -8.70 2.56
C ASP A 181 -6.55 -8.02 2.82
N ASN A 182 -5.88 -8.42 3.90
CA ASN A 182 -4.64 -7.82 4.35
C ASN A 182 -3.62 -8.92 4.61
N SER A 183 -2.56 -8.91 3.82
CA SER A 183 -1.40 -9.78 3.99
C SER A 183 -0.21 -9.00 4.50
N TYR A 184 0.55 -9.60 5.41
CA TYR A 184 1.77 -9.01 5.95
C TYR A 184 2.67 -10.10 6.53
N MET A 185 3.92 -10.12 6.09
CA MET A 185 4.91 -11.01 6.64
C MET A 185 6.28 -10.31 6.73
N ARG A 186 6.69 -9.95 7.94
CA ARG A 186 8.03 -9.41 8.17
C ARG A 186 9.06 -10.54 8.04
N ASN A 187 10.22 -10.24 7.42
CA ASN A 187 11.31 -11.20 7.24
C ASN A 187 10.93 -12.49 6.49
N GLY A 188 9.91 -12.44 5.63
CA GLY A 188 9.46 -13.62 4.89
C GLY A 188 10.52 -14.21 3.94
N THR A 189 11.47 -13.38 3.47
CA THR A 189 12.64 -13.82 2.69
C THR A 189 13.85 -14.14 3.55
N GLY A 190 13.77 -13.93 4.86
CA GLY A 190 14.86 -14.08 5.81
C GLY A 190 15.63 -12.78 6.07
N TYR A 191 16.19 -12.68 7.25
CA TYR A 191 17.03 -11.59 7.72
C TYR A 191 18.32 -12.14 8.31
N PHE A 192 19.47 -11.57 7.90
CA PHE A 192 20.78 -11.91 8.43
C PHE A 192 21.52 -10.63 8.81
N ARG A 193 22.21 -10.65 9.95
CA ARG A 193 23.05 -9.56 10.40
C ARG A 193 24.44 -10.05 10.70
N TYR A 194 25.44 -9.35 10.19
CA TYR A 194 26.85 -9.61 10.40
C TYR A 194 27.49 -8.46 11.17
N SER A 195 28.35 -8.77 12.13
CA SER A 195 29.02 -7.78 12.98
C SER A 195 30.07 -6.95 12.22
N SER A 196 30.54 -7.46 11.08
CA SER A 196 31.57 -6.77 10.27
C SER A 196 31.55 -7.24 8.80
N MET A 197 32.20 -6.47 7.93
CA MET A 197 32.51 -6.88 6.56
C MET A 197 33.40 -8.13 6.50
N ASP A 198 34.32 -8.25 7.43
CA ASP A 198 35.23 -9.41 7.48
C ASP A 198 34.47 -10.69 7.80
N ASP A 199 33.51 -10.64 8.72
CA ASP A 199 32.63 -11.77 9.03
C ASP A 199 31.78 -12.14 7.81
N PHE A 200 31.26 -11.15 7.11
CA PHE A 200 30.45 -11.40 5.90
C PHE A 200 31.27 -12.07 4.79
N PHE A 201 32.49 -11.58 4.49
CA PHE A 201 33.33 -12.14 3.42
C PHE A 201 33.95 -13.47 3.81
N SER A 202 34.28 -13.69 5.06
CA SER A 202 34.78 -14.97 5.55
C SER A 202 33.72 -16.04 5.67
N LYS A 203 32.45 -15.69 5.42
CA LYS A 203 31.29 -16.57 5.61
C LYS A 203 31.15 -17.07 7.05
N ALA A 204 31.49 -16.22 8.02
CA ALA A 204 31.25 -16.50 9.42
C ALA A 204 29.73 -16.66 9.69
N ALA A 205 29.42 -17.26 10.82
CA ALA A 205 28.01 -17.31 11.24
C ALA A 205 27.50 -15.88 11.48
N PRO A 206 26.26 -15.53 10.97
CA PRO A 206 25.67 -14.23 11.24
C PRO A 206 25.42 -14.08 12.75
N GLU A 207 25.52 -12.85 13.23
CA GLU A 207 25.23 -12.50 14.63
C GLU A 207 23.73 -12.70 14.94
N THR A 208 22.86 -12.39 13.96
CA THR A 208 21.41 -12.54 14.08
C THR A 208 20.85 -13.16 12.81
N VAL A 209 19.92 -14.10 13.00
CA VAL A 209 19.09 -14.66 11.94
C VAL A 209 17.63 -14.55 12.38
N ALA A 210 16.78 -14.02 11.51
CA ALA A 210 15.34 -14.01 11.73
C ALA A 210 14.62 -14.49 10.46
N LEU A 211 13.62 -15.33 10.65
CA LEU A 211 12.76 -15.86 9.59
C LEU A 211 11.34 -15.95 10.10
N THR A 212 10.41 -15.49 9.32
CA THR A 212 8.97 -15.70 9.56
C THR A 212 8.45 -16.69 8.52
N TYR A 213 7.65 -17.62 8.96
CA TYR A 213 7.03 -18.62 8.10
C TYR A 213 5.57 -18.83 8.53
N GLY A 214 4.71 -19.16 7.57
CA GLY A 214 3.32 -19.51 7.82
C GLY A 214 3.18 -20.92 8.41
N TYR A 215 2.06 -21.20 9.05
CA TYR A 215 1.66 -22.55 9.42
C TYR A 215 1.10 -23.26 8.18
N ASP A 216 1.31 -24.59 8.08
CA ASP A 216 0.79 -25.38 6.98
C ASP A 216 -0.74 -25.24 6.88
N GLY A 217 -1.21 -24.71 5.74
CA GLY A 217 -2.63 -24.58 5.42
C GLY A 217 -3.19 -23.16 5.39
N GLU A 218 -2.36 -22.12 5.58
CA GLU A 218 -2.74 -20.70 5.42
C GLU A 218 -1.97 -20.03 4.29
#